data_eba92c6f9dc3dc0d57c539d19fd143e4
#
_entry.id   eba92c6f9dc3dc0d57c539d19fd143e4
#
_cell.length_a   1.000
_cell.length_b   1.000
_cell.length_c   1.000
_cell.angle_alpha   90.00
_cell.angle_beta   90.00
_cell.angle_gamma   90.00
#
_symmetry.space_group_name_H-M   'P 1'
#
loop_
_entity.id
_entity.type
_entity.pdbx_description
1 polymer ?
#
loop_
_entity_poly.entity_id
_entity_poly.type
_entity_poly.pdbx_seq_one_letter_code
_entity_poly.pdbx_strand_id
1 'polypeptide(L)'
;MKFKSIISTITLLCLLFLASCVYNKKTSLEAFKQDVYTPEYATGFKILGADKAASTLIQVSNPWQGAKDVKMSYFISRNGEQAPAGFNGPTIPAGAKRIVCMASSYIAMFDALGQVDKIVGVSGIDYVSNPYILAHKNSIKDMGPEMNYELLLGLKPDVVLLYGIGDAQTAVTDKLKELYIPYMYVGEYLEESPLGKAEWLGALAE
;
A
#
# COMPACT_ATOMS: atom_id res chain seq x y z
N MET A 1 6.50 -3.62 60.91
CA MET A 1 5.77 -2.58 60.14
C MET A 1 6.30 -2.31 58.73
N LYS A 2 7.61 -2.46 58.45
CA LYS A 2 8.17 -2.17 57.10
C LYS A 2 7.78 -3.16 55.97
N PHE A 3 7.52 -4.43 56.27
CA PHE A 3 7.19 -5.46 55.29
C PHE A 3 5.79 -5.27 54.65
N LYS A 4 4.79 -4.83 55.40
CA LYS A 4 3.45 -4.55 54.88
C LYS A 4 3.42 -3.35 53.94
N SER A 5 4.30 -2.36 54.15
CA SER A 5 4.40 -1.18 53.31
C SER A 5 5.00 -1.53 51.93
N ILE A 6 5.99 -2.43 51.86
CA ILE A 6 6.62 -2.85 50.61
C ILE A 6 5.64 -3.66 49.74
N ILE A 7 4.87 -4.56 50.32
CA ILE A 7 3.86 -5.34 49.58
C ILE A 7 2.77 -4.43 49.02
N SER A 8 2.31 -3.43 49.77
CA SER A 8 1.31 -2.46 49.29
C SER A 8 1.85 -1.61 48.13
N THR A 9 3.13 -1.24 48.15
CA THR A 9 3.74 -0.45 47.07
C THR A 9 3.92 -1.27 45.79
N ILE A 10 4.31 -2.55 45.91
CA ILE A 10 4.46 -3.47 44.77
C ILE A 10 3.09 -3.76 44.15
N THR A 11 2.04 -3.96 44.97
CA THR A 11 0.68 -4.20 44.45
C THR A 11 0.13 -2.97 43.71
N LEU A 12 0.43 -1.76 44.20
CA LEU A 12 0.01 -0.52 43.53
C LEU A 12 0.76 -0.31 42.21
N LEU A 13 2.07 -0.69 42.15
CA LEU A 13 2.85 -0.60 40.92
C LEU A 13 2.40 -1.62 39.87
N CYS A 14 2.02 -2.84 40.26
CA CYS A 14 1.43 -3.84 39.35
C CYS A 14 0.07 -3.42 38.78
N LEU A 15 -0.75 -2.72 39.58
CA LEU A 15 -2.06 -2.19 39.12
C LEU A 15 -1.89 -1.08 38.08
N LEU A 16 -0.81 -0.30 38.14
CA LEU A 16 -0.52 0.74 37.15
C LEU A 16 -0.06 0.14 35.79
N PHE A 17 0.57 -1.03 35.79
CA PHE A 17 0.93 -1.73 34.54
C PHE A 17 -0.26 -2.40 33.84
N LEU A 18 -1.35 -2.72 34.54
CA LEU A 18 -2.55 -3.31 33.95
C LEU A 18 -3.48 -2.28 33.30
N ALA A 19 -3.30 -1.00 33.57
CA ALA A 19 -4.10 0.08 32.97
C ALA A 19 -3.63 0.52 31.58
N SER A 20 -2.54 -0.06 31.04
CA SER A 20 -2.00 0.26 29.71
C SER A 20 -2.54 -0.64 28.59
N CYS A 21 -3.75 -1.21 28.75
CA CYS A 21 -4.51 -1.63 27.57
C CYS A 21 -5.01 -0.37 26.88
N VAL A 22 -4.20 0.18 25.97
CA VAL A 22 -4.66 1.11 24.95
C VAL A 22 -5.73 0.36 24.18
N TYR A 23 -6.98 0.60 24.50
CA TYR A 23 -8.12 0.15 23.73
C TYR A 23 -8.07 0.88 22.38
N ASN A 24 -7.36 0.29 21.44
CA ASN A 24 -7.28 0.79 20.07
C ASN A 24 -8.67 0.58 19.44
N LYS A 25 -9.55 1.56 19.64
CA LYS A 25 -10.89 1.55 19.05
C LYS A 25 -10.68 1.59 17.53
N LYS A 26 -10.89 0.45 16.86
CA LYS A 26 -10.85 0.39 15.40
C LYS A 26 -11.77 1.46 14.83
N THR A 27 -11.23 2.35 14.02
CA THR A 27 -12.01 3.32 13.27
C THR A 27 -12.98 2.55 12.36
N SER A 28 -14.24 2.99 12.23
CA SER A 28 -15.16 2.34 11.29
C SER A 28 -14.81 2.72 9.85
N LEU A 29 -15.10 1.85 8.91
CA LEU A 29 -14.88 2.13 7.48
C LEU A 29 -15.64 3.38 7.02
N GLU A 30 -16.85 3.59 7.55
CA GLU A 30 -17.70 4.75 7.25
C GLU A 30 -17.13 6.09 7.73
N ALA A 31 -16.14 6.06 8.64
CA ALA A 31 -15.47 7.27 9.10
C ALA A 31 -14.50 7.85 8.06
N PHE A 32 -14.00 7.02 7.12
CA PHE A 32 -13.09 7.44 6.06
C PHE A 32 -13.86 8.13 4.92
N LYS A 33 -14.26 9.36 5.15
CA LYS A 33 -15.04 10.18 4.20
C LYS A 33 -14.52 11.61 4.01
N GLN A 34 -13.46 11.98 4.74
CA GLN A 34 -12.81 13.26 4.54
C GLN A 34 -11.90 13.18 3.32
N ASP A 35 -12.07 14.08 2.36
CA ASP A 35 -11.16 14.20 1.24
C ASP A 35 -9.81 14.73 1.75
N VAL A 36 -8.79 13.88 1.81
CA VAL A 36 -7.40 14.25 2.10
C VAL A 36 -6.75 14.78 0.84
N TYR A 37 -7.02 14.12 -0.28
CA TYR A 37 -6.57 14.53 -1.59
C TYR A 37 -7.58 14.10 -2.66
N THR A 38 -8.06 15.09 -3.41
CA THR A 38 -8.86 14.88 -4.62
C THR A 38 -8.06 15.44 -5.79
N PRO A 39 -7.63 14.60 -6.75
CA PRO A 39 -6.91 15.06 -7.92
C PRO A 39 -7.69 16.09 -8.72
N GLU A 40 -7.01 17.02 -9.35
CA GLU A 40 -7.61 18.04 -10.23
C GLU A 40 -7.80 17.50 -11.66
N TYR A 41 -6.87 16.65 -12.12
CA TYR A 41 -6.81 16.15 -13.49
C TYR A 41 -7.03 14.63 -13.58
N ALA A 42 -6.62 13.87 -12.57
CA ALA A 42 -6.85 12.43 -12.53
C ALA A 42 -8.27 12.11 -12.07
N THR A 43 -8.85 11.10 -12.68
CA THR A 43 -10.22 10.64 -12.39
C THR A 43 -10.25 9.27 -11.71
N GLY A 44 -9.13 8.55 -11.77
CA GLY A 44 -9.03 7.16 -11.38
C GLY A 44 -8.85 6.94 -9.88
N PHE A 45 -8.50 7.95 -9.07
CA PHE A 45 -8.30 7.75 -7.63
C PHE A 45 -8.70 8.95 -6.78
N LYS A 46 -8.83 8.72 -5.49
CA LYS A 46 -8.86 9.74 -4.44
C LYS A 46 -8.32 9.18 -3.13
N ILE A 47 -7.93 10.06 -2.21
CA ILE A 47 -7.41 9.70 -0.90
C ILE A 47 -8.35 10.23 0.17
N LEU A 48 -8.83 9.32 1.02
CA LEU A 48 -9.79 9.59 2.07
C LEU A 48 -9.15 9.41 3.45
N GLY A 49 -9.46 10.31 4.36
CA GLY A 49 -9.09 10.24 5.75
C GLY A 49 -10.29 10.09 6.68
N ALA A 50 -10.00 9.86 7.95
CA ALA A 50 -10.99 9.86 9.03
C ALA A 50 -10.51 10.73 10.19
N ASP A 51 -11.47 11.31 10.93
CA ASP A 51 -11.13 12.09 12.12
C ASP A 51 -10.34 11.22 13.11
N LYS A 52 -9.22 11.77 13.62
CA LYS A 52 -8.32 11.10 14.58
C LYS A 52 -7.61 9.84 14.08
N ALA A 53 -7.64 9.54 12.77
CA ALA A 53 -6.83 8.51 12.17
C ALA A 53 -5.62 9.14 11.45
N ALA A 54 -4.43 8.55 11.62
CA ALA A 54 -3.26 8.91 10.83
C ALA A 54 -3.25 8.20 9.47
N SER A 55 -3.90 7.03 9.41
CA SER A 55 -4.03 6.20 8.22
C SER A 55 -5.06 6.75 7.25
N THR A 56 -4.91 6.40 5.97
CA THR A 56 -5.76 6.83 4.87
C THR A 56 -6.32 5.65 4.09
N LEU A 57 -7.34 5.91 3.28
CA LEU A 57 -7.83 4.99 2.26
C LEU A 57 -7.57 5.58 0.88
N ILE A 58 -6.80 4.89 0.06
CA ILE A 58 -6.75 5.17 -1.37
C ILE A 58 -7.90 4.41 -2.02
N GLN A 59 -8.80 5.13 -2.68
CA GLN A 59 -9.91 4.56 -3.43
C GLN A 59 -9.62 4.70 -4.92
N VAL A 60 -9.54 3.57 -5.62
CA VAL A 60 -9.29 3.52 -7.07
C VAL A 60 -10.57 3.11 -7.77
N SER A 61 -10.96 3.89 -8.77
CA SER A 61 -12.13 3.65 -9.61
C SER A 61 -11.71 3.09 -10.95
N ASN A 62 -12.40 2.05 -11.43
CA ASN A 62 -12.16 1.40 -12.71
C ASN A 62 -10.67 1.08 -12.94
N PRO A 63 -10.06 0.25 -12.06
CA PRO A 63 -8.61 0.09 -11.92
C PRO A 63 -7.90 -0.57 -13.12
N TRP A 64 -8.64 -1.05 -14.13
CA TRP A 64 -8.08 -1.65 -15.35
C TRP A 64 -8.90 -1.32 -16.58
N GLN A 65 -8.32 -1.52 -17.73
CA GLN A 65 -8.98 -1.26 -19.01
C GLN A 65 -10.24 -2.14 -19.17
N GLY A 66 -11.36 -1.50 -19.46
CA GLY A 66 -12.65 -2.16 -19.60
C GLY A 66 -13.44 -2.33 -18.30
N ALA A 67 -12.87 -2.02 -17.14
CA ALA A 67 -13.61 -2.00 -15.88
C ALA A 67 -14.73 -0.95 -15.93
N LYS A 68 -15.93 -1.32 -15.42
CA LYS A 68 -17.07 -0.43 -15.30
C LYS A 68 -17.65 -0.56 -13.91
N ASP A 69 -17.81 0.56 -13.23
CA ASP A 69 -18.36 0.65 -11.87
C ASP A 69 -17.60 -0.17 -10.81
N VAL A 70 -16.34 -0.49 -11.10
CA VAL A 70 -15.45 -1.19 -10.16
C VAL A 70 -14.77 -0.16 -9.26
N LYS A 71 -14.83 -0.40 -7.95
CA LYS A 71 -14.10 0.38 -6.95
C LYS A 71 -13.27 -0.55 -6.09
N MET A 72 -12.01 -0.21 -5.92
CA MET A 72 -11.10 -0.88 -5.00
C MET A 72 -10.60 0.11 -3.96
N SER A 73 -10.43 -0.35 -2.74
CA SER A 73 -9.92 0.47 -1.65
C SER A 73 -8.70 -0.19 -1.03
N TYR A 74 -7.71 0.61 -0.69
CA TYR A 74 -6.44 0.22 -0.09
C TYR A 74 -6.25 1.00 1.19
N PHE A 75 -6.03 0.29 2.30
CA PHE A 75 -5.78 0.94 3.59
C PHE A 75 -4.28 1.19 3.75
N ILE A 76 -3.90 2.46 3.83
CA ILE A 76 -2.51 2.86 4.06
C ILE A 76 -2.32 3.02 5.57
N SER A 77 -1.68 2.00 6.16
CA SER A 77 -1.50 1.93 7.61
C SER A 77 -0.35 2.80 8.08
N ARG A 78 -0.64 3.73 8.99
CA ARG A 78 0.34 4.57 9.68
C ARG A 78 0.30 4.28 11.17
N ASN A 79 1.44 4.43 11.84
CA ASN A 79 1.58 4.30 13.30
C ASN A 79 1.05 2.96 13.87
N GLY A 80 1.04 1.89 13.06
CA GLY A 80 0.51 0.59 13.45
C GLY A 80 -1.01 0.51 13.56
N GLU A 81 -1.73 1.50 13.04
CA GLU A 81 -3.19 1.48 13.00
C GLU A 81 -3.70 0.28 12.19
N GLN A 82 -4.71 -0.36 12.73
CA GLN A 82 -5.33 -1.52 12.10
C GLN A 82 -6.41 -1.08 11.11
N ALA A 83 -6.56 -1.84 10.03
CA ALA A 83 -7.63 -1.61 9.08
C ALA A 83 -9.01 -1.56 9.77
N PRO A 84 -9.93 -0.73 9.28
CA PRO A 84 -11.28 -0.60 9.83
C PRO A 84 -12.01 -1.94 9.90
N ALA A 85 -12.94 -2.07 10.86
CA ALA A 85 -13.79 -3.25 10.91
C ALA A 85 -14.62 -3.37 9.62
N GLY A 86 -14.64 -4.57 9.04
CA GLY A 86 -15.33 -4.84 7.76
C GLY A 86 -14.54 -4.44 6.50
N PHE A 87 -13.32 -3.92 6.65
CA PHE A 87 -12.45 -3.66 5.50
C PHE A 87 -11.88 -4.98 4.94
N ASN A 88 -12.07 -5.22 3.66
CA ASN A 88 -11.65 -6.45 2.96
C ASN A 88 -10.57 -6.21 1.89
N GLY A 89 -10.09 -4.95 1.77
CA GLY A 89 -9.04 -4.61 0.82
C GLY A 89 -7.64 -4.89 1.36
N PRO A 90 -6.61 -4.72 0.53
CA PRO A 90 -5.22 -4.80 0.96
C PRO A 90 -4.87 -3.71 1.97
N THR A 91 -4.08 -4.09 2.98
CA THR A 91 -3.44 -3.16 3.91
C THR A 91 -1.97 -3.01 3.52
N ILE A 92 -1.56 -1.78 3.26
CA ILE A 92 -0.22 -1.42 2.81
C ILE A 92 0.41 -0.53 3.90
N PRO A 93 1.63 -0.82 4.36
CA PRO A 93 2.30 0.06 5.31
C PRO A 93 2.69 1.38 4.64
N ALA A 94 2.38 2.51 5.25
CA ALA A 94 2.89 3.79 4.80
C ALA A 94 4.43 3.78 4.83
N GLY A 95 5.05 4.35 3.80
CA GLY A 95 6.50 4.30 3.65
C GLY A 95 7.03 2.88 3.39
N ALA A 96 6.32 2.10 2.59
CA ALA A 96 6.73 0.79 2.10
C ALA A 96 8.19 0.81 1.62
N LYS A 97 8.98 -0.22 1.97
CA LYS A 97 10.41 -0.30 1.67
C LYS A 97 10.77 -1.37 0.64
N ARG A 98 9.83 -2.24 0.33
CA ARG A 98 10.02 -3.36 -0.59
C ARG A 98 8.89 -3.37 -1.61
N ILE A 99 9.13 -2.72 -2.73
CA ILE A 99 8.13 -2.45 -3.76
C ILE A 99 8.42 -3.29 -4.98
N VAL A 100 7.40 -3.93 -5.53
CA VAL A 100 7.47 -4.62 -6.82
C VAL A 100 6.63 -3.84 -7.82
N CYS A 101 7.25 -3.44 -8.94
CA CYS A 101 6.63 -2.65 -10.00
C CYS A 101 6.37 -3.54 -11.22
N MET A 102 5.10 -3.76 -11.55
CA MET A 102 4.73 -4.55 -12.73
C MET A 102 4.65 -3.72 -14.03
N ALA A 103 4.92 -2.40 -13.95
CA ALA A 103 5.04 -1.52 -15.11
C ALA A 103 6.24 -0.58 -14.96
N SER A 104 6.88 -0.24 -16.08
CA SER A 104 8.04 0.67 -16.10
C SER A 104 7.70 2.12 -15.74
N SER A 105 6.45 2.55 -15.97
CA SER A 105 5.95 3.86 -15.57
C SER A 105 6.03 4.06 -14.05
N TYR A 106 5.79 3.04 -13.26
CA TYR A 106 5.89 3.12 -11.79
C TYR A 106 7.32 3.34 -11.33
N ILE A 107 8.31 2.75 -12.05
CA ILE A 107 9.74 3.00 -11.77
C ILE A 107 10.05 4.49 -11.94
N ALA A 108 9.57 5.10 -13.02
CA ALA A 108 9.77 6.53 -13.26
C ALA A 108 9.09 7.40 -12.20
N MET A 109 7.93 7.00 -11.69
CA MET A 109 7.24 7.69 -10.60
C MET A 109 8.02 7.60 -9.28
N PHE A 110 8.54 6.42 -8.91
CA PHE A 110 9.38 6.28 -7.72
C PHE A 110 10.72 7.02 -7.85
N ASP A 111 11.28 7.09 -9.06
CA ASP A 111 12.46 7.90 -9.31
C ASP A 111 12.18 9.39 -9.10
N ALA A 112 11.06 9.89 -9.64
CA ALA A 112 10.61 11.26 -9.42
C ALA A 112 10.34 11.59 -7.94
N LEU A 113 9.89 10.61 -7.15
CA LEU A 113 9.71 10.72 -5.70
C LEU A 113 11.02 10.58 -4.91
N GLY A 114 12.15 10.27 -5.56
CA GLY A 114 13.42 9.99 -4.90
C GLY A 114 13.41 8.70 -4.08
N GLN A 115 12.60 7.70 -4.48
CA GLN A 115 12.36 6.45 -3.75
C GLN A 115 12.63 5.20 -4.59
N VAL A 116 13.37 5.33 -5.69
CA VAL A 116 13.68 4.22 -6.61
C VAL A 116 14.46 3.09 -5.93
N ASP A 117 15.21 3.39 -4.88
CA ASP A 117 15.97 2.45 -4.05
C ASP A 117 15.10 1.44 -3.28
N LYS A 118 13.81 1.71 -3.15
CA LYS A 118 12.84 0.81 -2.51
C LYS A 118 12.33 -0.29 -3.45
N ILE A 119 12.62 -0.21 -4.74
CA ILE A 119 12.19 -1.20 -5.72
C ILE A 119 13.06 -2.44 -5.60
N VAL A 120 12.42 -3.58 -5.33
CA VAL A 120 13.09 -4.89 -5.17
C VAL A 120 12.78 -5.87 -6.31
N GLY A 121 11.77 -5.56 -7.12
CA GLY A 121 11.37 -6.36 -8.27
C GLY A 121 10.67 -5.52 -9.33
N VAL A 122 10.87 -5.89 -10.58
CA VAL A 122 10.25 -5.23 -11.75
C VAL A 122 9.81 -6.27 -12.76
N SER A 123 8.85 -5.95 -13.62
CA SER A 123 8.50 -6.78 -14.76
C SER A 123 9.32 -6.34 -15.97
N GLY A 124 10.02 -7.30 -16.62
CA GLY A 124 10.78 -7.06 -17.83
C GLY A 124 12.00 -6.15 -17.62
N ILE A 125 12.91 -6.54 -16.75
CA ILE A 125 14.09 -5.73 -16.37
C ILE A 125 14.95 -5.31 -17.56
N ASP A 126 14.95 -6.09 -18.63
CA ASP A 126 15.72 -5.78 -19.85
C ASP A 126 15.14 -4.62 -20.68
N TYR A 127 13.89 -4.27 -20.43
CA TYR A 127 13.22 -3.12 -21.05
C TYR A 127 13.26 -1.85 -20.19
N VAL A 128 13.87 -1.92 -18.98
CA VAL A 128 13.97 -0.79 -18.07
C VAL A 128 15.20 0.05 -18.42
N SER A 129 15.00 1.36 -18.62
CA SER A 129 16.08 2.32 -18.94
C SER A 129 16.55 3.13 -17.72
N ASN A 130 15.91 2.99 -16.57
CA ASN A 130 16.25 3.75 -15.37
C ASN A 130 17.70 3.43 -14.90
N PRO A 131 18.58 4.43 -14.72
CA PRO A 131 19.99 4.21 -14.38
C PRO A 131 20.20 3.47 -13.07
N TYR A 132 19.37 3.74 -12.05
CA TYR A 132 19.47 3.06 -10.77
C TYR A 132 19.17 1.57 -10.91
N ILE A 133 18.06 1.22 -11.57
CA ILE A 133 17.68 -0.19 -11.81
C ILE A 133 18.75 -0.92 -12.61
N LEU A 134 19.30 -0.27 -13.64
CA LEU A 134 20.39 -0.85 -14.45
C LEU A 134 21.65 -1.12 -13.62
N ALA A 135 22.02 -0.21 -12.75
CA ALA A 135 23.18 -0.38 -11.86
C ALA A 135 22.98 -1.49 -10.81
N HIS A 136 21.71 -1.81 -10.47
CA HIS A 136 21.36 -2.76 -9.41
C HIS A 136 20.67 -4.04 -9.93
N LYS A 137 20.80 -4.38 -11.22
CA LYS A 137 20.19 -5.57 -11.86
C LYS A 137 20.42 -6.88 -11.10
N ASN A 138 21.54 -7.03 -10.42
CA ASN A 138 21.86 -8.26 -9.69
C ASN A 138 21.02 -8.43 -8.41
N SER A 139 20.55 -7.33 -7.82
CA SER A 139 19.76 -7.32 -6.56
C SER A 139 18.26 -7.17 -6.80
N ILE A 140 17.88 -6.44 -7.84
CA ILE A 140 16.50 -6.27 -8.26
C ILE A 140 16.08 -7.46 -9.12
N LYS A 141 14.94 -8.07 -8.79
CA LYS A 141 14.50 -9.31 -9.45
C LYS A 141 13.56 -9.02 -10.61
N ASP A 142 13.73 -9.76 -11.70
CA ASP A 142 12.77 -9.75 -12.80
C ASP A 142 11.60 -10.68 -12.49
N MET A 143 10.41 -10.11 -12.44
CA MET A 143 9.16 -10.87 -12.22
C MET A 143 8.66 -11.59 -13.48
N GLY A 144 9.25 -11.28 -14.63
CA GLY A 144 8.79 -11.76 -15.93
C GLY A 144 7.50 -11.08 -16.41
N PRO A 145 7.03 -11.45 -17.60
CA PRO A 145 5.75 -10.96 -18.15
C PRO A 145 4.55 -11.54 -17.38
N GLU A 146 4.67 -12.79 -16.94
CA GLU A 146 3.76 -13.43 -16.00
C GLU A 146 4.41 -13.44 -14.63
N MET A 147 3.65 -13.01 -13.61
CA MET A 147 4.18 -12.86 -12.26
C MET A 147 4.70 -14.17 -11.68
N ASN A 148 5.99 -14.23 -11.35
CA ASN A 148 6.60 -15.36 -10.67
C ASN A 148 6.30 -15.30 -9.16
N TYR A 149 5.26 -16.03 -8.72
CA TYR A 149 4.80 -16.02 -7.34
C TYR A 149 5.79 -16.62 -6.34
N GLU A 150 6.60 -17.60 -6.75
CA GLU A 150 7.63 -18.18 -5.89
C GLU A 150 8.72 -17.14 -5.57
N LEU A 151 9.19 -16.45 -6.62
CA LEU A 151 10.14 -15.36 -6.47
C LEU A 151 9.56 -14.22 -5.64
N LEU A 152 8.29 -13.89 -5.86
CA LEU A 152 7.57 -12.85 -5.13
C LEU A 152 7.48 -13.16 -3.63
N LEU A 153 7.17 -14.41 -3.27
CA LEU A 153 7.16 -14.86 -1.86
C LEU A 153 8.55 -14.72 -1.23
N GLY A 154 9.61 -15.06 -1.96
CA GLY A 154 11.00 -14.89 -1.50
C GLY A 154 11.38 -13.43 -1.27
N LEU A 155 10.83 -12.52 -2.07
CA LEU A 155 11.05 -11.07 -1.94
C LEU A 155 10.34 -10.46 -0.74
N LYS A 156 9.23 -11.03 -0.27
CA LYS A 156 8.40 -10.49 0.82
C LYS A 156 8.10 -9.00 0.61
N PRO A 157 7.44 -8.61 -0.47
CA PRO A 157 7.19 -7.20 -0.74
C PRO A 157 6.17 -6.63 0.23
N ASP A 158 6.33 -5.34 0.54
CA ASP A 158 5.33 -4.56 1.28
C ASP A 158 4.12 -4.23 0.38
N VAL A 159 4.37 -4.10 -0.93
CA VAL A 159 3.32 -3.89 -1.94
C VAL A 159 3.78 -4.32 -3.32
N VAL A 160 2.84 -4.86 -4.09
CA VAL A 160 2.97 -5.12 -5.53
C VAL A 160 2.09 -4.12 -6.28
N LEU A 161 2.68 -3.31 -7.14
CA LEU A 161 1.94 -2.36 -7.97
C LEU A 161 1.57 -3.03 -9.29
N LEU A 162 0.28 -3.08 -9.55
CA LEU A 162 -0.32 -3.77 -10.69
C LEU A 162 -0.86 -2.78 -11.71
N TYR A 163 -0.78 -3.15 -12.98
CA TYR A 163 -1.64 -2.61 -14.03
C TYR A 163 -2.60 -3.72 -14.49
N GLY A 164 -3.67 -3.37 -15.16
CA GLY A 164 -4.64 -4.36 -15.61
C GLY A 164 -5.08 -4.16 -17.05
N ILE A 165 -4.93 -5.20 -17.87
CA ILE A 165 -5.42 -5.24 -19.24
C ILE A 165 -6.28 -6.50 -19.41
N GLY A 166 -7.55 -6.33 -19.77
CA GLY A 166 -8.48 -7.44 -20.01
C GLY A 166 -9.02 -8.12 -18.75
N ASP A 167 -9.63 -9.30 -18.92
CA ASP A 167 -10.47 -9.95 -17.90
C ASP A 167 -9.72 -10.82 -16.88
N ALA A 168 -8.41 -11.02 -17.04
CA ALA A 168 -7.64 -11.91 -16.18
C ALA A 168 -7.26 -11.33 -14.79
N GLN A 169 -7.75 -10.12 -14.47
CA GLN A 169 -7.30 -9.37 -13.27
C GLN A 169 -7.71 -10.03 -11.95
N THR A 170 -8.84 -10.71 -11.92
CA THR A 170 -9.32 -11.40 -10.70
C THR A 170 -8.40 -12.54 -10.30
N ALA A 171 -7.88 -13.32 -11.25
CA ALA A 171 -7.00 -14.46 -10.94
C ALA A 171 -5.70 -14.01 -10.27
N VAL A 172 -5.10 -12.90 -10.73
CA VAL A 172 -3.88 -12.32 -10.13
C VAL A 172 -4.15 -11.85 -8.71
N THR A 173 -5.22 -11.07 -8.51
CA THR A 173 -5.55 -10.55 -7.18
C THR A 173 -5.96 -11.64 -6.20
N ASP A 174 -6.66 -12.68 -6.64
CA ASP A 174 -7.06 -13.79 -5.80
C ASP A 174 -5.83 -14.60 -5.35
N LYS A 175 -4.84 -14.77 -6.24
CA LYS A 175 -3.59 -15.42 -5.87
C LYS A 175 -2.77 -14.58 -4.89
N LEU A 176 -2.70 -13.25 -5.06
CA LEU A 176 -2.01 -12.37 -4.12
C LEU A 176 -2.70 -12.35 -2.74
N LYS A 177 -4.04 -12.39 -2.70
CA LYS A 177 -4.81 -12.53 -1.45
C LYS A 177 -4.51 -13.87 -0.75
N GLU A 178 -4.54 -14.98 -1.49
CA GLU A 178 -4.20 -16.30 -0.98
C GLU A 178 -2.81 -16.33 -0.33
N LEU A 179 -1.86 -15.62 -0.95
CA LEU A 179 -0.48 -15.52 -0.48
C LEU A 179 -0.25 -14.43 0.57
N TYR A 180 -1.29 -13.69 0.96
CA TYR A 180 -1.22 -12.55 1.89
C TYR A 180 -0.24 -11.46 1.45
N ILE A 181 -0.10 -11.25 0.15
CA ILE A 181 0.77 -10.23 -0.43
C ILE A 181 -0.05 -8.98 -0.71
N PRO A 182 0.28 -7.81 -0.09
CA PRO A 182 -0.41 -6.57 -0.40
C PRO A 182 -0.16 -6.14 -1.85
N TYR A 183 -1.19 -5.60 -2.48
CA TYR A 183 -1.11 -5.11 -3.85
C TYR A 183 -1.96 -3.84 -4.01
N MET A 184 -1.66 -3.07 -5.04
CA MET A 184 -2.46 -1.92 -5.46
C MET A 184 -2.45 -1.79 -6.99
N TYR A 185 -3.62 -1.57 -7.57
CA TYR A 185 -3.71 -1.15 -8.97
C TYR A 185 -3.40 0.34 -9.08
N VAL A 186 -2.53 0.67 -10.03
CA VAL A 186 -2.20 2.05 -10.40
C VAL A 186 -2.69 2.27 -11.81
N GLY A 187 -3.65 3.16 -11.97
CA GLY A 187 -4.41 3.35 -13.22
C GLY A 187 -3.95 4.56 -14.03
N GLU A 188 -2.73 5.03 -13.86
CA GLU A 188 -2.23 6.24 -14.52
C GLU A 188 -2.31 6.15 -16.05
N TYR A 189 -2.14 4.97 -16.61
CA TYR A 189 -2.20 4.75 -18.06
C TYR A 189 -3.62 4.92 -18.63
N LEU A 190 -4.65 4.86 -17.79
CA LEU A 190 -6.07 5.07 -18.17
C LEU A 190 -6.45 6.55 -18.21
N GLU A 191 -5.64 7.43 -17.61
CA GLU A 191 -5.93 8.86 -17.63
C GLU A 191 -5.74 9.44 -19.03
N GLU A 192 -6.65 10.33 -19.43
CA GLU A 192 -6.65 10.93 -20.77
C GLU A 192 -5.56 12.02 -20.92
N SER A 193 -5.23 12.71 -19.82
CA SER A 193 -4.29 13.81 -19.83
C SER A 193 -2.93 13.46 -19.23
N PRO A 194 -1.84 14.08 -19.70
CA PRO A 194 -0.52 13.92 -19.05
C PRO A 194 -0.51 14.37 -17.59
N LEU A 195 -1.28 15.41 -17.25
CA LEU A 195 -1.40 15.90 -15.87
C LEU A 195 -2.12 14.89 -15.00
N GLY A 196 -3.21 14.28 -15.47
CA GLY A 196 -3.88 13.20 -14.75
C GLY A 196 -2.96 12.01 -14.50
N LYS A 197 -2.14 11.62 -15.49
CA LYS A 197 -1.13 10.57 -15.29
C LYS A 197 -0.13 10.94 -14.19
N ALA A 198 0.35 12.18 -14.19
CA ALA A 198 1.33 12.66 -13.20
C ALA A 198 0.74 12.76 -11.78
N GLU A 199 -0.54 13.06 -11.62
CA GLU A 199 -1.17 13.15 -10.29
C GLU A 199 -1.21 11.84 -9.53
N TRP A 200 -1.05 10.68 -10.20
CA TRP A 200 -0.90 9.39 -9.52
C TRP A 200 0.35 9.31 -8.63
N LEU A 201 1.31 10.22 -8.81
CA LEU A 201 2.39 10.42 -7.84
C LEU A 201 1.85 10.65 -6.42
N GLY A 202 0.73 11.35 -6.28
CA GLY A 202 0.08 11.56 -4.99
C GLY A 202 -0.36 10.26 -4.32
N ALA A 203 -0.89 9.31 -5.09
CA ALA A 203 -1.27 7.99 -4.56
C ALA A 203 -0.06 7.14 -4.15
N LEU A 204 1.07 7.26 -4.86
CA LEU A 204 2.30 6.52 -4.56
C LEU A 204 3.12 7.15 -3.42
N ALA A 205 2.92 8.44 -3.15
CA ALA A 205 3.58 9.16 -2.06
C ALA A 205 2.97 8.89 -0.67
N GLU A 206 1.74 8.33 -0.62
CA GLU A 206 1.05 7.93 0.62
C GLU A 206 1.76 6.79 1.34
#